data_4410059752909fa9fc802c8bf861b275
#
_entry.id   4410059752909fa9fc802c8bf861b275
#
_cell.length_a   1.000
_cell.length_b   1.000
_cell.length_c   1.000
_cell.angle_alpha   90.00
_cell.angle_beta   90.00
_cell.angle_gamma   90.00
#
_symmetry.space_group_name_H-M   'P 1'
#
loop_
_entity.id
_entity.type
_entity.pdbx_description
1 polymer ?
#
loop_
_entity_poly.entity_id
_entity_poly.type
_entity_poly.pdbx_seq_one_letter_code
_entity_poly.pdbx_strand_id
1 'polypeptide(L)' 'MRLVLWCELSEEVKRKALKMYGEDKIEEYDCMDALFDDEEGYCEEGEI' A
#
# COMPACT_ATOMS: atom_id res chain seq x y z
N MET A 1 -0.99 6.80 12.97
CA MET A 1 -1.17 6.21 11.65
C MET A 1 -1.43 7.29 10.61
N ARG A 2 -0.77 7.21 9.48
CA ARG A 2 -0.89 8.21 8.44
C ARG A 2 -1.10 7.50 7.10
N LEU A 3 -2.04 8.00 6.32
CA LEU A 3 -2.35 7.42 5.02
C LEU A 3 -1.67 8.21 3.91
N VAL A 4 -0.96 7.50 3.06
CA VAL A 4 -0.20 8.11 1.95
C VAL A 4 -0.37 7.26 0.69
N LEU A 5 0.04 7.83 -0.45
CA LEU A 5 0.02 7.09 -1.70
C LEU A 5 1.15 6.06 -1.72
N TRP A 6 1.01 5.06 -2.56
CA TRP A 6 2.01 4.00 -2.69
C TRP A 6 3.42 4.54 -2.88
N CYS A 7 3.57 5.51 -3.76
CA CYS A 7 4.89 6.06 -4.08
C CYS A 7 5.52 6.83 -2.92
N GLU A 8 4.74 7.17 -1.90
CA GLU A 8 5.25 7.89 -0.74
C GLU A 8 5.69 6.96 0.39
N LEU A 9 5.43 5.67 0.25
CA LEU A 9 5.83 4.70 1.26
C LEU A 9 7.35 4.48 1.24
N SER A 10 7.92 4.17 2.40
CA SER A 10 9.33 3.82 2.48
C SER A 10 9.55 2.44 1.88
N GLU A 11 10.80 2.11 1.59
CA GLU A 11 11.14 0.81 1.01
C GLU A 11 10.67 -0.34 1.90
N GLU A 12 10.86 -0.21 3.20
CA GLU A 12 10.45 -1.25 4.14
C GLU A 12 8.95 -1.49 4.11
N VAL A 13 8.19 -0.40 4.13
CA VAL A 13 6.74 -0.50 4.14
C VAL A 13 6.23 -1.06 2.82
N LYS A 14 6.86 -0.67 1.71
CA LYS A 14 6.51 -1.23 0.41
C LYS A 14 6.69 -2.74 0.38
N ARG A 15 7.76 -3.24 0.98
CA ARG A 15 8.00 -4.67 1.04
C ARG A 15 6.95 -5.39 1.88
N LYS A 16 6.53 -4.78 2.97
CA LYS A 16 5.48 -5.35 3.80
C LYS A 16 4.17 -5.46 3.02
N ALA A 17 3.82 -4.41 2.32
CA ALA A 17 2.59 -4.39 1.52
C ALA A 17 2.64 -5.44 0.40
N LEU A 18 3.78 -5.56 -0.26
CA LEU A 18 3.95 -6.55 -1.31
C LEU A 18 3.77 -7.98 -0.79
N LYS A 19 4.23 -8.23 0.43
CA LYS A 19 4.06 -9.55 1.04
C LYS A 19 2.61 -9.84 1.37
N MET A 20 1.88 -8.81 1.77
CA MET A 20 0.48 -8.98 2.15
C MET A 20 -0.46 -9.14 0.96
N TYR A 21 -0.24 -8.34 -0.07
CA TYR A 21 -1.17 -8.29 -1.21
C TYR A 21 -0.66 -8.93 -2.49
N GLY A 22 0.64 -8.89 -2.70
CA GLY A 22 1.23 -9.37 -3.94
C GLY A 22 1.37 -8.23 -4.96
N GLU A 23 2.25 -8.43 -5.94
CA GLU A 23 2.56 -7.39 -6.92
C GLU A 23 1.35 -6.95 -7.75
N ASP A 24 0.56 -7.90 -8.18
CA ASP A 24 -0.61 -7.60 -9.02
C ASP A 24 -1.60 -6.69 -8.30
N LYS A 25 -1.86 -7.00 -7.03
CA LYS A 25 -2.77 -6.21 -6.24
C LYS A 25 -2.21 -4.82 -5.98
N ILE A 26 -0.92 -4.73 -5.71
CA ILE A 26 -0.29 -3.43 -5.44
C ILE A 26 -0.34 -2.55 -6.69
N GLU A 27 -0.11 -3.11 -7.86
CA GLU A 27 -0.23 -2.35 -9.10
C GLU A 27 -1.62 -1.78 -9.28
N GLU A 28 -2.62 -2.60 -8.99
CA GLU A 28 -4.02 -2.18 -9.10
C GLU A 28 -4.32 -1.03 -8.14
N TYR A 29 -3.89 -1.16 -6.90
CA TYR A 29 -4.10 -0.11 -5.89
C TYR A 29 -3.37 1.18 -6.25
N ASP A 30 -2.16 1.06 -6.77
CA ASP A 30 -1.38 2.22 -7.17
C ASP A 30 -2.07 2.97 -8.32
N CYS A 31 -2.63 2.23 -9.27
CA CYS A 31 -3.38 2.82 -10.38
C CYS A 31 -4.62 3.57 -9.92
N MET A 32 -5.22 3.12 -8.83
CA MET A 32 -6.41 3.75 -8.26
C MET A 32 -6.11 4.88 -7.28
N ASP A 33 -4.84 5.17 -7.08
CA ASP A 33 -4.41 6.15 -6.09
C ASP A 33 -4.92 5.81 -4.69
N ALA A 34 -4.97 4.53 -4.37
CA ALA A 34 -5.39 4.07 -3.05
C ALA A 34 -4.41 4.52 -1.97
N LEU A 35 -4.92 4.74 -0.78
CA LEU A 35 -4.10 5.18 0.33
C LEU A 35 -3.62 3.99 1.17
N PHE A 36 -2.38 4.08 1.64
CA PHE A 36 -1.74 3.04 2.43
C PHE A 36 -1.27 3.61 3.77
N ASP A 37 -1.29 2.75 4.79
CA ASP A 37 -0.71 3.08 6.08
C ASP A 37 0.81 3.20 5.91
N ASP A 38 1.38 4.33 6.31
CA ASP A 38 2.80 4.59 6.12
C ASP A 38 3.70 3.83 7.08
N GLU A 39 3.13 3.09 8.03
CA GLU A 39 3.90 2.31 8.99
C GLU A 39 3.84 0.81 8.70
N GLU A 40 2.65 0.30 8.42
CA GLU A 40 2.44 -1.13 8.22
C GLU A 40 2.18 -1.54 6.77
N GLY A 41 1.83 -0.57 5.94
CA GLY A 41 1.59 -0.86 4.54
C GLY A 41 0.20 -1.37 4.18
N TYR A 42 -0.75 -1.30 5.12
CA TYR A 42 -2.12 -1.72 4.83
C TYR A 42 -2.78 -0.76 3.86
N CYS A 43 -3.51 -1.30 2.92
CA CYS A 43 -4.26 -0.49 1.96
C CYS A 43 -5.68 -0.31 2.47
N GLU A 44 -6.10 0.93 2.62
CA GLU A 44 -7.45 1.22 3.11
C GLU A 44 -8.53 0.74 2.14
N GLU A 45 -8.26 0.88 0.84
CA GLU A 45 -9.22 0.43 -0.18
C GLU A 45 -9.47 -1.07 -0.11
N GLY A 46 -8.42 -1.83 0.24
CA GLY A 46 -8.51 -3.28 0.28
C GLY A 46 -9.32 -3.83 1.43
N GLU A 47 -9.75 -2.99 2.33
CA GLU A 47 -10.47 -3.42 3.52
C GLU A 47 -11.99 -3.43 3.38
N ILE A 48 -12.46 -2.98 2.29
CA ILE A 48 -13.91 -2.88 2.08
C ILE A 48 -14.51 -4.18 1.59
#